data_5830067745f15983c240d856893de04d
#
_entry.id   5830067745f15983c240d856893de04d
#
_cell.length_a   1.000
_cell.length_b   1.000
_cell.length_c   1.000
_cell.angle_alpha   90.00
_cell.angle_beta   90.00
_cell.angle_gamma   90.00
#
_symmetry.space_group_name_H-M   'P 1'
#
loop_
_entity.id
_entity.type
_entity.pdbx_description
1 polymer ?
#
loop_
_entity_poly.entity_id
_entity_poly.type
_entity_poly.pdbx_seq_one_letter_code
_entity_poly.pdbx_strand_id
1 'polypeptide(L)'
;MKKILLKMTALCLTVVLIFSGCANFDWGSFTQPWEPELVAFQDMEYTRPDPDALERKQQAVIDGIEAGDDAKTLMDKVFSFYEDYHTYYTGYALANIHYFRDLTDIYWEKEYDYCTENSARVDAALDQMLYALADCPIKEELEAEEYFGEGFFDSFEGDSIWDETFTALAEQEAVLEGKYYELSAQAAEMDVYSEAFYNGCGKEMAQLYVDLIKVRQQMAAQAGYDDYLTFAYEVTYYRDYTPQQTMEYLGDIQKQLVPLYKKADLNKYWNANKTCTEEQVFHYVRDRAQAMGGTVADAFTLLETAGLYDITYSDKKYDASFEIYISNYYEPFVFVNPTGRATDQLTFTHEFGHFCNDYASYGSQVGIDVAEFFSQGLEYLSLCYGEKNTDLSVMKMMDCLFLYVEQSAYASFEHQAHKLEGEELTVERLCALYEQVGKDYGLDIWDWDGRSFVLVPHFFTSPMYIISYVVSNDAALQLYQLEVENPGEGLKKYQDNLATMEGGFLAFVTSAELSSPFTEGRVETVRKTLEEVLK
;
A
#
# COMPACT_ATOMS: atom_id res chain seq x y z
N MET A 1 -26.97 2.29 -9.93
CA MET A 1 -25.72 2.35 -10.70
C MET A 1 -24.72 3.34 -10.07
N LYS A 2 -25.04 4.63 -9.83
CA LYS A 2 -24.10 5.63 -9.26
C LYS A 2 -23.47 5.22 -7.91
N LYS A 3 -24.22 4.66 -6.97
CA LYS A 3 -23.69 4.19 -5.66
C LYS A 3 -22.76 2.95 -5.75
N ILE A 4 -22.78 2.24 -6.87
CA ILE A 4 -22.02 1.01 -7.05
C ILE A 4 -20.66 1.30 -7.68
N LEU A 5 -20.53 2.34 -8.50
CA LEU A 5 -19.25 2.74 -9.07
C LEU A 5 -18.27 3.26 -8.01
N LEU A 6 -18.76 4.04 -7.03
CA LEU A 6 -17.93 4.50 -5.91
C LEU A 6 -17.43 3.35 -5.02
N LYS A 7 -18.20 2.25 -4.93
CA LYS A 7 -17.78 1.03 -4.22
C LYS A 7 -16.72 0.23 -4.95
N MET A 8 -16.55 0.42 -6.26
CA MET A 8 -15.45 -0.20 -7.03
C MET A 8 -14.13 0.56 -6.87
N THR A 9 -14.17 1.87 -6.63
CA THR A 9 -12.98 2.69 -6.35
C THR A 9 -12.51 2.59 -4.90
N ALA A 10 -13.36 2.10 -3.99
CA ALA A 10 -13.00 1.85 -2.58
C ALA A 10 -12.30 0.48 -2.37
N LEU A 11 -11.95 -0.21 -3.45
CA LEU A 11 -11.53 -1.61 -3.40
C LEU A 11 -10.04 -1.80 -3.11
N CYS A 12 -9.33 -0.97 -2.50
CA CYS A 12 -7.99 -1.18 -1.94
C CYS A 12 -7.56 0.07 -1.17
N LEU A 13 -8.10 0.25 0.02
CA LEU A 13 -7.46 1.09 1.02
C LEU A 13 -6.52 0.20 1.83
N THR A 14 -5.40 -0.18 1.25
CA THR A 14 -4.27 -0.63 2.05
C THR A 14 -3.83 0.58 2.85
N VAL A 15 -3.99 0.55 4.16
CA VAL A 15 -3.33 1.51 5.05
C VAL A 15 -1.85 1.15 4.99
N VAL A 16 -1.17 1.67 3.99
CA VAL A 16 0.28 1.59 3.94
C VAL A 16 0.80 2.59 4.93
N LEU A 17 1.21 2.08 6.07
CA LEU A 17 2.14 2.80 6.91
C LEU A 17 3.40 3.01 6.08
N ILE A 18 3.66 4.25 5.68
CA ILE A 18 4.87 4.64 4.99
C ILE A 18 5.99 4.54 6.01
N PHE A 19 6.62 3.38 6.10
CA PHE A 19 7.85 3.21 6.85
C PHE A 19 8.98 3.71 5.98
N SER A 20 9.28 4.98 6.10
CA SER A 20 10.46 5.57 5.50
C SER A 20 11.71 5.00 6.18
N GLY A 21 12.54 4.34 5.46
CA GLY A 21 13.94 4.17 5.81
C GLY A 21 14.48 2.76 6.07
N CYS A 22 13.68 1.69 6.15
CA CYS A 22 14.20 0.36 6.46
C CYS A 22 13.85 -0.73 5.42
N ALA A 23 13.65 -0.39 4.17
CA ALA A 23 13.25 -1.34 3.12
C ALA A 23 14.25 -2.49 2.85
N ASN A 24 15.44 -2.46 3.48
CA ASN A 24 16.47 -3.47 3.25
C ASN A 24 17.03 -4.10 4.54
N PHE A 25 16.34 -3.97 5.68
CA PHE A 25 16.83 -4.53 6.92
C PHE A 25 16.22 -5.90 7.20
N ASP A 26 17.03 -6.96 7.04
CA ASP A 26 16.65 -8.31 7.44
C ASP A 26 16.76 -8.48 8.97
N TRP A 27 15.63 -8.27 9.64
CA TRP A 27 15.51 -8.51 11.08
C TRP A 27 15.71 -9.98 11.47
N GLY A 28 15.49 -10.91 10.55
CA GLY A 28 15.66 -12.34 10.76
C GLY A 28 17.13 -12.76 10.93
N SER A 29 18.09 -11.95 10.43
CA SER A 29 19.52 -12.27 10.53
C SER A 29 20.12 -12.02 11.91
N PHE A 30 19.49 -11.19 12.77
CA PHE A 30 19.98 -10.85 14.09
C PHE A 30 19.70 -11.88 15.19
N THR A 31 18.80 -12.80 14.93
CA THR A 31 18.47 -13.84 15.92
C THR A 31 18.83 -15.20 15.36
N GLN A 32 19.39 -16.09 16.19
CA GLN A 32 19.40 -17.55 15.96
C GLN A 32 18.06 -17.95 15.33
N PRO A 33 17.94 -19.08 14.58
CA PRO A 33 16.65 -19.51 14.02
C PRO A 33 15.63 -19.58 15.15
N TRP A 34 14.94 -18.47 15.35
CA TRP A 34 13.92 -18.29 16.36
C TRP A 34 12.59 -18.49 15.64
N GLU A 35 11.91 -19.57 16.03
CA GLU A 35 10.52 -19.73 15.61
C GLU A 35 9.67 -18.96 16.61
N PRO A 36 8.98 -17.86 16.22
CA PRO A 36 8.11 -17.14 17.13
C PRO A 36 7.04 -18.09 17.68
N GLU A 37 6.71 -17.97 18.95
CA GLU A 37 5.60 -18.70 19.54
C GLU A 37 4.30 -18.15 18.94
N LEU A 38 3.55 -19.01 18.25
CA LEU A 38 2.28 -18.67 17.64
C LEU A 38 1.27 -18.18 18.70
N VAL A 39 0.76 -16.96 18.54
CA VAL A 39 -0.25 -16.38 19.44
C VAL A 39 -1.53 -16.12 18.64
N ALA A 40 -2.65 -16.72 19.10
CA ALA A 40 -3.93 -16.42 18.45
C ALA A 40 -4.30 -14.94 18.63
N PHE A 41 -4.87 -14.33 17.60
CA PHE A 41 -5.20 -12.89 17.62
C PHE A 41 -6.00 -12.47 18.86
N GLN A 42 -6.94 -13.30 19.31
CA GLN A 42 -7.76 -13.02 20.50
C GLN A 42 -6.96 -12.98 21.82
N ASP A 43 -5.75 -13.54 21.83
CA ASP A 43 -4.86 -13.63 23.00
C ASP A 43 -3.74 -12.58 22.92
N MET A 44 -3.68 -11.77 21.87
CA MET A 44 -2.76 -10.65 21.74
C MET A 44 -3.15 -9.51 22.67
N GLU A 45 -2.17 -8.98 23.39
CA GLU A 45 -2.38 -7.93 24.39
C GLU A 45 -2.00 -6.55 23.83
N TYR A 46 -2.92 -5.59 23.90
CA TYR A 46 -2.62 -4.19 23.61
C TYR A 46 -1.91 -3.53 24.76
N THR A 47 -0.81 -2.87 24.46
CA THR A 47 -0.12 -1.95 25.38
C THR A 47 0.05 -0.62 24.67
N ARG A 48 -0.44 0.49 25.29
CA ARG A 48 -0.22 1.82 24.73
C ARG A 48 1.28 2.10 24.64
N PRO A 49 1.82 2.36 23.44
CA PRO A 49 3.25 2.63 23.29
C PRO A 49 3.68 3.94 23.94
N ASP A 50 4.98 4.07 24.25
CA ASP A 50 5.59 5.27 24.84
C ASP A 50 6.62 5.88 23.86
N PRO A 51 6.24 6.81 22.96
CA PRO A 51 7.15 7.48 22.04
C PRO A 51 8.30 8.22 22.76
N ASP A 52 8.05 8.77 23.96
CA ASP A 52 9.08 9.45 24.73
C ASP A 52 10.15 8.45 25.24
N ALA A 53 9.77 7.20 25.53
CA ALA A 53 10.75 6.16 25.87
C ALA A 53 11.62 5.80 24.66
N LEU A 54 11.00 5.71 23.49
CA LEU A 54 11.69 5.43 22.23
C LEU A 54 12.70 6.53 21.89
N GLU A 55 12.32 7.81 21.97
CA GLU A 55 13.24 8.94 21.77
C GLU A 55 14.40 8.95 22.79
N ARG A 56 14.14 8.59 24.05
CA ARG A 56 15.23 8.44 25.06
C ARG A 56 16.20 7.32 24.70
N LYS A 57 15.74 6.22 24.12
CA LYS A 57 16.60 5.13 23.66
C LYS A 57 17.39 5.51 22.41
N GLN A 58 16.78 6.20 21.47
CA GLN A 58 17.47 6.80 20.33
C GLN A 58 18.59 7.74 20.80
N GLN A 59 18.32 8.65 21.73
CA GLN A 59 19.34 9.53 22.29
C GLN A 59 20.47 8.76 23.01
N ALA A 60 20.14 7.65 23.68
CA ALA A 60 21.15 6.80 24.30
C ALA A 60 22.11 6.14 23.30
N VAL A 61 21.65 5.84 22.07
CA VAL A 61 22.52 5.40 20.98
C VAL A 61 23.45 6.53 20.55
N ILE A 62 22.93 7.73 20.32
CA ILE A 62 23.71 8.92 19.94
C ILE A 62 24.77 9.25 21.02
N ASP A 63 24.37 9.30 22.30
CA ASP A 63 25.28 9.51 23.42
C ASP A 63 26.39 8.44 23.48
N GLY A 64 26.07 7.20 23.11
CA GLY A 64 27.04 6.11 23.00
C GLY A 64 28.07 6.30 21.90
N ILE A 65 27.64 6.79 20.73
CA ILE A 65 28.53 7.16 19.62
C ILE A 65 29.51 8.26 20.10
N GLU A 66 29.00 9.31 20.73
CA GLU A 66 29.79 10.42 21.23
C GLU A 66 30.77 9.99 22.35
N ALA A 67 30.37 9.05 23.19
CA ALA A 67 31.19 8.50 24.24
C ALA A 67 32.29 7.54 23.74
N GLY A 68 32.19 7.07 22.50
CA GLY A 68 33.10 6.11 21.89
C GLY A 68 32.86 4.69 22.41
N ASP A 69 31.61 4.30 22.60
CA ASP A 69 31.22 2.93 22.93
C ASP A 69 31.74 1.95 21.86
N ASP A 70 32.06 0.73 22.26
CA ASP A 70 32.38 -0.34 21.31
C ASP A 70 31.14 -0.85 20.58
N ALA A 71 31.33 -1.55 19.46
CA ALA A 71 30.25 -2.03 18.60
C ALA A 71 29.20 -2.84 19.38
N LYS A 72 29.64 -3.73 20.29
CA LYS A 72 28.72 -4.53 21.10
C LYS A 72 27.84 -3.67 22.00
N THR A 73 28.45 -2.74 22.74
CA THR A 73 27.74 -1.85 23.67
C THR A 73 26.75 -0.97 22.92
N LEU A 74 27.15 -0.51 21.74
CA LEU A 74 26.27 0.31 20.89
C LEU A 74 25.09 -0.52 20.33
N MET A 75 25.36 -1.75 19.86
CA MET A 75 24.31 -2.65 19.40
C MET A 75 23.33 -3.06 20.50
N ASP A 76 23.78 -3.26 21.73
CA ASP A 76 22.86 -3.51 22.87
C ASP A 76 21.87 -2.35 23.08
N LYS A 77 22.28 -1.10 22.81
CA LYS A 77 21.40 0.08 22.85
C LYS A 77 20.47 0.12 21.63
N VAL A 78 20.99 -0.17 20.44
CA VAL A 78 20.20 -0.27 19.19
C VAL A 78 19.11 -1.32 19.33
N PHE A 79 19.43 -2.52 19.83
CA PHE A 79 18.42 -3.55 20.07
C PHE A 79 17.35 -3.08 21.07
N SER A 80 17.74 -2.38 22.12
CA SER A 80 16.77 -1.85 23.07
C SER A 80 15.85 -0.79 22.44
N PHE A 81 16.35 0.02 21.52
CA PHE A 81 15.50 0.93 20.72
C PHE A 81 14.50 0.16 19.87
N TYR A 82 14.95 -0.85 19.16
CA TYR A 82 14.09 -1.64 18.29
C TYR A 82 13.01 -2.44 19.02
N GLU A 83 13.27 -2.91 20.26
CA GLU A 83 12.22 -3.52 21.10
C GLU A 83 11.03 -2.56 21.32
N ASP A 84 11.31 -1.27 21.60
CA ASP A 84 10.26 -0.27 21.78
C ASP A 84 9.63 0.14 20.44
N TYR A 85 10.41 0.17 19.36
CA TYR A 85 9.93 0.42 18.00
C TYR A 85 8.91 -0.64 17.56
N HIS A 86 9.25 -1.92 17.72
CA HIS A 86 8.31 -3.02 17.45
C HIS A 86 7.08 -2.97 18.37
N THR A 87 7.26 -2.59 19.63
CA THR A 87 6.14 -2.42 20.56
C THR A 87 5.23 -1.27 20.13
N TYR A 88 5.79 -0.18 19.60
CA TYR A 88 5.02 0.93 19.07
C TYR A 88 4.13 0.48 17.91
N TYR A 89 4.71 -0.18 16.90
CA TYR A 89 3.97 -0.63 15.74
C TYR A 89 3.00 -1.78 16.02
N THR A 90 3.30 -2.62 17.01
CA THR A 90 2.32 -3.59 17.53
C THR A 90 1.11 -2.87 18.14
N GLY A 91 1.36 -1.87 18.97
CA GLY A 91 0.27 -1.04 19.54
C GLY A 91 -0.54 -0.33 18.46
N TYR A 92 0.15 0.25 17.46
CA TYR A 92 -0.51 0.86 16.32
C TYR A 92 -1.39 -0.13 15.55
N ALA A 93 -0.86 -1.30 15.19
CA ALA A 93 -1.59 -2.32 14.44
C ALA A 93 -2.83 -2.82 15.20
N LEU A 94 -2.71 -3.11 16.49
CA LEU A 94 -3.83 -3.55 17.32
C LEU A 94 -4.88 -2.45 17.49
N ALA A 95 -4.47 -1.19 17.71
CA ALA A 95 -5.39 -0.06 17.81
C ALA A 95 -6.15 0.17 16.49
N ASN A 96 -5.45 0.08 15.35
CA ASN A 96 -6.03 0.18 14.01
C ASN A 96 -7.08 -0.92 13.78
N ILE A 97 -6.73 -2.20 13.98
CA ILE A 97 -7.64 -3.32 13.79
C ILE A 97 -8.89 -3.17 14.67
N HIS A 98 -8.72 -2.86 15.94
CA HIS A 98 -9.84 -2.75 16.86
C HIS A 98 -10.75 -1.55 16.56
N TYR A 99 -10.19 -0.38 16.24
CA TYR A 99 -10.96 0.80 15.86
C TYR A 99 -11.71 0.57 14.54
N PHE A 100 -11.06 -0.01 13.55
CA PHE A 100 -11.68 -0.26 12.26
C PHE A 100 -12.75 -1.36 12.28
N ARG A 101 -12.74 -2.22 13.29
CA ARG A 101 -13.83 -3.18 13.57
C ARG A 101 -15.11 -2.51 14.06
N ASP A 102 -15.00 -1.43 14.82
CA ASP A 102 -16.15 -0.62 15.29
C ASP A 102 -15.75 0.86 15.41
N LEU A 103 -16.01 1.64 14.35
CA LEU A 103 -15.73 3.08 14.30
C LEU A 103 -16.52 3.90 15.36
N THR A 104 -17.40 3.28 16.14
CA THR A 104 -18.12 3.92 17.25
C THR A 104 -17.48 3.67 18.61
N ASP A 105 -16.38 2.91 18.66
CA ASP A 105 -15.64 2.65 19.89
C ASP A 105 -14.66 3.77 20.20
N ILE A 106 -15.09 4.68 21.10
CA ILE A 106 -14.33 5.88 21.51
C ILE A 106 -12.98 5.53 22.19
N TYR A 107 -12.84 4.33 22.77
CA TYR A 107 -11.56 3.92 23.38
C TYR A 107 -10.53 3.64 22.28
N TRP A 108 -10.90 2.81 21.31
CA TRP A 108 -10.00 2.45 20.23
C TRP A 108 -9.75 3.61 19.24
N GLU A 109 -10.73 4.50 19.02
CA GLU A 109 -10.53 5.76 18.31
C GLU A 109 -9.36 6.56 18.92
N LYS A 110 -9.37 6.78 20.23
CA LYS A 110 -8.31 7.53 20.93
C LYS A 110 -6.95 6.83 20.93
N GLU A 111 -6.92 5.50 20.98
CA GLU A 111 -5.66 4.76 20.92
C GLU A 111 -5.07 4.81 19.50
N TYR A 112 -5.92 4.71 18.48
CA TYR A 112 -5.53 4.86 17.09
C TYR A 112 -5.03 6.28 16.78
N ASP A 113 -5.79 7.31 17.18
CA ASP A 113 -5.39 8.71 17.02
C ASP A 113 -4.04 8.97 17.70
N TYR A 114 -3.87 8.48 18.93
CA TYR A 114 -2.61 8.62 19.66
C TYR A 114 -1.42 8.02 18.92
N CYS A 115 -1.57 6.83 18.36
CA CYS A 115 -0.51 6.21 17.57
C CYS A 115 -0.25 7.00 16.28
N THR A 116 -1.29 7.40 15.56
CA THR A 116 -1.17 8.17 14.31
C THR A 116 -0.48 9.52 14.54
N GLU A 117 -0.87 10.26 15.59
CA GLU A 117 -0.28 11.56 15.91
C GLU A 117 1.22 11.50 16.28
N ASN A 118 1.70 10.34 16.75
CA ASN A 118 3.08 10.16 17.15
C ASN A 118 3.95 9.42 16.12
N SER A 119 3.39 8.92 15.01
CA SER A 119 4.14 8.12 14.04
C SER A 119 5.33 8.89 13.46
N ALA A 120 5.14 10.14 13.05
CA ALA A 120 6.20 10.97 12.48
C ALA A 120 7.40 11.16 13.45
N ARG A 121 7.16 11.27 14.77
CA ARG A 121 8.22 11.36 15.77
C ARG A 121 9.01 10.06 15.89
N VAL A 122 8.30 8.94 15.81
CA VAL A 122 8.89 7.59 15.90
C VAL A 122 9.75 7.30 14.70
N ASP A 123 9.26 7.64 13.50
CA ASP A 123 10.00 7.47 12.27
C ASP A 123 11.22 8.39 12.20
N ALA A 124 11.07 9.63 12.64
CA ALA A 124 12.20 10.57 12.76
C ALA A 124 13.27 10.06 13.73
N ALA A 125 12.88 9.46 14.85
CA ALA A 125 13.83 8.91 15.82
C ALA A 125 14.62 7.72 15.23
N LEU A 126 13.97 6.84 14.48
CA LEU A 126 14.65 5.74 13.79
C LEU A 126 15.62 6.27 12.74
N ASP A 127 15.15 7.14 11.85
CA ASP A 127 15.93 7.67 10.75
C ASP A 127 17.18 8.41 11.27
N GLN A 128 17.02 9.34 12.21
CA GLN A 128 18.13 10.06 12.83
C GLN A 128 19.14 9.13 13.51
N MET A 129 18.69 8.06 14.16
CA MET A 129 19.58 7.06 14.75
C MET A 129 20.41 6.34 13.68
N LEU A 130 19.79 5.93 12.57
CA LEU A 130 20.47 5.23 11.48
C LEU A 130 21.51 6.12 10.80
N TYR A 131 21.18 7.38 10.52
CA TYR A 131 22.16 8.34 10.00
C TYR A 131 23.32 8.59 10.97
N ALA A 132 23.06 8.68 12.28
CA ALA A 132 24.12 8.82 13.28
C ALA A 132 25.03 7.58 13.33
N LEU A 133 24.48 6.38 13.17
CA LEU A 133 25.24 5.14 13.08
C LEU A 133 26.09 5.08 11.80
N ALA A 134 25.52 5.53 10.67
CA ALA A 134 26.23 5.60 9.38
C ALA A 134 27.43 6.54 9.40
N ASP A 135 27.38 7.63 10.17
CA ASP A 135 28.48 8.62 10.31
C ASP A 135 29.43 8.30 11.49
N CYS A 136 29.22 7.20 12.22
CA CYS A 136 30.03 6.90 13.41
C CYS A 136 31.41 6.33 13.04
N PRO A 137 32.46 6.54 13.91
CA PRO A 137 33.82 6.08 13.64
C PRO A 137 33.98 4.57 13.52
N ILE A 138 33.04 3.79 14.02
CA ILE A 138 33.06 2.33 14.02
C ILE A 138 32.02 1.73 13.02
N LYS A 139 31.59 2.50 12.02
CA LYS A 139 30.66 2.06 10.98
C LYS A 139 31.04 0.69 10.42
N GLU A 140 32.31 0.49 10.03
CA GLU A 140 32.80 -0.78 9.46
C GLU A 140 32.65 -1.96 10.44
N GLU A 141 32.73 -1.72 11.76
CA GLU A 141 32.52 -2.75 12.78
C GLU A 141 31.02 -3.08 12.94
N LEU A 142 30.14 -2.09 12.75
CA LEU A 142 28.69 -2.26 12.78
C LEU A 142 28.16 -2.96 11.52
N GLU A 143 28.89 -2.88 10.40
CA GLU A 143 28.58 -3.60 9.16
C GLU A 143 29.13 -5.05 9.15
N ALA A 144 29.57 -5.57 10.31
CA ALA A 144 29.87 -6.98 10.41
C ALA A 144 28.60 -7.84 10.21
N GLU A 145 28.78 -9.06 9.66
CA GLU A 145 27.68 -10.00 9.35
C GLU A 145 26.80 -10.33 10.58
N GLU A 146 27.39 -10.24 11.78
CA GLU A 146 26.70 -10.47 13.07
C GLU A 146 25.86 -9.27 13.54
N TYR A 147 25.90 -8.12 12.82
CA TYR A 147 25.15 -6.90 13.11
C TYR A 147 24.32 -6.46 11.90
N PHE A 148 24.66 -5.35 11.25
CA PHE A 148 23.87 -4.82 10.13
C PHE A 148 24.19 -5.47 8.76
N GLY A 149 25.36 -6.08 8.62
CA GLY A 149 25.85 -6.62 7.34
C GLY A 149 26.58 -5.58 6.48
N GLU A 150 27.41 -6.08 5.55
CA GLU A 150 28.23 -5.24 4.65
C GLU A 150 27.36 -4.35 3.76
N GLY A 151 27.65 -3.06 3.72
CA GLY A 151 26.97 -2.07 2.86
C GLY A 151 25.59 -1.62 3.35
N PHE A 152 25.17 -2.01 4.54
CA PHE A 152 23.88 -1.59 5.09
C PHE A 152 23.74 -0.06 5.14
N PHE A 153 24.78 0.64 5.53
CA PHE A 153 24.75 2.10 5.66
C PHE A 153 25.01 2.86 4.36
N ASP A 154 25.16 2.21 3.22
CA ASP A 154 25.40 2.90 1.93
C ASP A 154 24.23 3.80 1.50
N SER A 155 23.02 3.50 1.98
CA SER A 155 21.81 4.32 1.73
C SER A 155 21.64 5.50 2.71
N PHE A 156 22.49 5.60 3.75
CA PHE A 156 22.40 6.64 4.78
C PHE A 156 23.55 7.65 4.67
N GLU A 157 23.96 8.01 3.46
CA GLU A 157 24.99 9.02 3.22
C GLU A 157 24.41 10.44 3.33
N GLY A 158 25.08 11.33 4.09
CA GLY A 158 24.67 12.71 4.28
C GLY A 158 23.90 12.96 5.58
N ASP A 159 23.06 13.99 5.58
CA ASP A 159 22.23 14.33 6.74
C ASP A 159 20.82 13.75 6.57
N SER A 160 20.21 13.32 7.67
CA SER A 160 18.78 12.94 7.69
C SER A 160 17.90 14.08 7.20
N ILE A 161 16.88 13.77 6.41
CA ILE A 161 15.88 14.77 6.00
C ILE A 161 14.96 15.19 7.16
N TRP A 162 14.91 14.41 8.24
CA TRP A 162 14.04 14.62 9.39
C TRP A 162 14.61 15.66 10.38
N ASP A 163 14.82 16.88 9.90
CA ASP A 163 15.10 18.02 10.78
C ASP A 163 13.79 18.56 11.43
N GLU A 164 13.93 19.53 12.33
CA GLU A 164 12.78 20.16 12.99
C GLU A 164 11.75 20.74 12.00
N THR A 165 12.20 21.24 10.86
CA THR A 165 11.32 21.84 9.84
C THR A 165 10.56 20.78 9.06
N PHE A 166 11.25 19.73 8.64
CA PHE A 166 10.61 18.62 7.92
C PHE A 166 9.62 17.89 8.82
N THR A 167 10.00 17.60 10.07
CA THR A 167 9.11 16.98 11.07
C THR A 167 7.83 17.81 11.27
N ALA A 168 7.95 19.14 11.41
CA ALA A 168 6.79 20.01 11.55
C ALA A 168 5.90 20.05 10.30
N LEU A 169 6.47 19.89 9.10
CA LEU A 169 5.70 19.78 7.86
C LEU A 169 4.98 18.42 7.77
N ALA A 170 5.62 17.33 8.17
CA ALA A 170 5.00 16.00 8.22
C ALA A 170 3.85 15.95 9.24
N GLU A 171 4.03 16.56 10.42
CA GLU A 171 2.93 16.72 11.39
C GLU A 171 1.76 17.55 10.82
N GLN A 172 2.07 18.61 10.05
CA GLN A 172 1.03 19.40 9.39
C GLN A 172 0.30 18.59 8.32
N GLU A 173 1.00 17.76 7.53
CA GLU A 173 0.38 16.85 6.57
C GLU A 173 -0.57 15.88 7.28
N ALA A 174 -0.13 15.22 8.35
CA ALA A 174 -0.95 14.30 9.14
C ALA A 174 -2.22 14.95 9.70
N VAL A 175 -2.15 16.20 10.17
CA VAL A 175 -3.32 16.96 10.62
C VAL A 175 -4.30 17.22 9.48
N LEU A 176 -3.80 17.53 8.28
CA LEU A 176 -4.67 17.74 7.10
C LEU A 176 -5.31 16.42 6.63
N GLU A 177 -4.59 15.31 6.71
CA GLU A 177 -5.12 13.97 6.41
C GLU A 177 -6.21 13.56 7.41
N GLY A 178 -5.99 13.78 8.71
CA GLY A 178 -7.00 13.59 9.74
C GLY A 178 -8.28 14.38 9.45
N LYS A 179 -8.14 15.61 8.98
CA LYS A 179 -9.30 16.43 8.57
C LYS A 179 -10.02 15.85 7.35
N TYR A 180 -9.31 15.20 6.43
CA TYR A 180 -9.96 14.50 5.31
C TYR A 180 -10.84 13.35 5.81
N TYR A 181 -10.38 12.54 6.78
CA TYR A 181 -11.19 11.48 7.38
C TYR A 181 -12.43 12.02 8.07
N GLU A 182 -12.34 13.13 8.81
CA GLU A 182 -13.50 13.80 9.42
C GLU A 182 -14.53 14.24 8.36
N LEU A 183 -14.08 14.86 7.27
CA LEU A 183 -14.94 15.29 6.17
C LEU A 183 -15.54 14.11 5.40
N SER A 184 -14.80 13.02 5.25
CA SER A 184 -15.27 11.78 4.62
C SER A 184 -16.36 11.11 5.44
N ALA A 185 -16.22 11.08 6.77
CA ALA A 185 -17.27 10.58 7.68
C ALA A 185 -18.55 11.42 7.57
N GLN A 186 -18.44 12.76 7.50
CA GLN A 186 -19.60 13.64 7.25
C GLN A 186 -20.22 13.39 5.86
N ALA A 187 -19.39 13.17 4.83
CA ALA A 187 -19.84 12.90 3.47
C ALA A 187 -20.60 11.57 3.35
N ALA A 188 -20.30 10.57 4.18
CA ALA A 188 -20.99 9.28 4.19
C ALA A 188 -22.50 9.40 4.49
N GLU A 189 -22.91 10.43 5.23
CA GLU A 189 -24.31 10.75 5.55
C GLU A 189 -25.03 11.53 4.43
N MET A 190 -24.32 11.88 3.34
CA MET A 190 -24.82 12.75 2.27
C MET A 190 -24.98 11.98 0.94
N ASP A 191 -25.78 12.56 0.03
CA ASP A 191 -25.69 12.19 -1.38
C ASP A 191 -24.48 12.92 -1.99
N VAL A 192 -23.35 12.19 -2.10
CA VAL A 192 -22.05 12.69 -2.59
C VAL A 192 -22.07 13.16 -4.05
N TYR A 193 -23.15 12.91 -4.78
CA TYR A 193 -23.36 13.43 -6.14
C TYR A 193 -24.26 14.67 -6.18
N SER A 194 -24.71 15.15 -5.02
CA SER A 194 -25.59 16.33 -4.94
C SER A 194 -24.81 17.64 -5.02
N GLU A 195 -25.45 18.68 -5.55
CA GLU A 195 -24.93 20.06 -5.49
C GLU A 195 -24.75 20.53 -4.02
N ALA A 196 -25.54 20.00 -3.08
CA ALA A 196 -25.39 20.32 -1.65
C ALA A 196 -24.07 19.82 -1.10
N PHE A 197 -23.66 18.58 -1.47
CA PHE A 197 -22.35 18.05 -1.11
C PHE A 197 -21.22 18.90 -1.70
N TYR A 198 -21.23 19.14 -3.03
CA TYR A 198 -20.15 19.87 -3.69
C TYR A 198 -20.03 21.34 -3.26
N ASN A 199 -21.12 21.97 -2.83
CA ASN A 199 -21.10 23.34 -2.29
C ASN A 199 -20.78 23.42 -0.79
N GLY A 200 -20.82 22.31 -0.07
CA GLY A 200 -20.48 22.14 1.34
C GLY A 200 -19.19 21.36 1.54
N CYS A 201 -19.31 20.15 2.06
CA CYS A 201 -18.22 19.25 2.41
C CYS A 201 -17.22 19.03 1.26
N GLY A 202 -17.70 18.77 0.05
CA GLY A 202 -16.84 18.57 -1.13
C GLY A 202 -15.99 19.80 -1.47
N LYS A 203 -16.50 21.02 -1.23
CA LYS A 203 -15.71 22.25 -1.41
C LYS A 203 -14.58 22.35 -0.37
N GLU A 204 -14.87 21.96 0.87
CA GLU A 204 -13.85 21.95 1.93
C GLU A 204 -12.77 20.90 1.63
N MET A 205 -13.15 19.70 1.18
CA MET A 205 -12.22 18.68 0.72
C MET A 205 -11.35 19.17 -0.45
N ALA A 206 -11.94 19.84 -1.43
CA ALA A 206 -11.18 20.36 -2.57
C ALA A 206 -10.14 21.41 -2.15
N GLN A 207 -10.48 22.29 -1.19
CA GLN A 207 -9.51 23.25 -0.63
C GLN A 207 -8.43 22.52 0.17
N LEU A 208 -8.80 21.50 0.94
CA LEU A 208 -7.88 20.68 1.70
C LEU A 208 -6.83 20.01 0.80
N TYR A 209 -7.22 19.54 -0.38
CA TYR A 209 -6.27 18.97 -1.34
C TYR A 209 -5.27 20.01 -1.86
N VAL A 210 -5.72 21.25 -2.11
CA VAL A 210 -4.81 22.36 -2.45
C VAL A 210 -3.79 22.61 -1.33
N ASP A 211 -4.22 22.55 -0.08
CA ASP A 211 -3.35 22.81 1.08
C ASP A 211 -2.38 21.64 1.31
N LEU A 212 -2.81 20.39 1.12
CA LEU A 212 -1.93 19.20 1.12
C LEU A 212 -0.84 19.30 0.04
N ILE A 213 -1.19 19.62 -1.20
CA ILE A 213 -0.19 19.79 -2.28
C ILE A 213 0.86 20.83 -1.89
N LYS A 214 0.48 21.96 -1.27
CA LYS A 214 1.43 22.99 -0.83
C LYS A 214 2.37 22.48 0.25
N VAL A 215 1.87 21.74 1.25
CA VAL A 215 2.71 21.17 2.31
C VAL A 215 3.69 20.16 1.71
N ARG A 216 3.22 19.27 0.85
CA ARG A 216 4.03 18.27 0.15
C ARG A 216 5.13 18.89 -0.71
N GLN A 217 4.83 19.98 -1.42
CA GLN A 217 5.85 20.75 -2.16
C GLN A 217 6.90 21.38 -1.23
N GLN A 218 6.49 21.84 -0.03
CA GLN A 218 7.42 22.37 0.97
C GLN A 218 8.29 21.27 1.57
N MET A 219 7.74 20.08 1.82
CA MET A 219 8.50 18.92 2.29
C MET A 219 9.57 18.52 1.28
N ALA A 220 9.22 18.41 -0.01
CA ALA A 220 10.18 18.12 -1.06
C ALA A 220 11.30 19.17 -1.13
N ALA A 221 10.95 20.45 -1.08
CA ALA A 221 11.93 21.55 -1.08
C ALA A 221 12.83 21.52 0.16
N GLN A 222 12.30 21.19 1.35
CA GLN A 222 13.07 21.05 2.59
C GLN A 222 14.05 19.87 2.50
N ALA A 223 13.63 18.77 1.88
CA ALA A 223 14.47 17.61 1.60
C ALA A 223 15.49 17.82 0.44
N GLY A 224 15.50 19.00 -0.20
CA GLY A 224 16.44 19.34 -1.26
C GLY A 224 16.03 18.89 -2.67
N TYR A 225 14.77 18.53 -2.87
CA TYR A 225 14.23 18.13 -4.17
C TYR A 225 13.60 19.30 -4.92
N ASP A 226 13.75 19.31 -6.24
CA ASP A 226 13.16 20.34 -7.12
C ASP A 226 11.64 20.22 -7.25
N ASP A 227 11.08 19.02 -7.08
CA ASP A 227 9.64 18.76 -7.17
C ASP A 227 9.20 17.60 -6.26
N TYR A 228 7.92 17.60 -5.89
CA TYR A 228 7.33 16.58 -5.02
C TYR A 228 7.27 15.18 -5.68
N LEU A 229 7.13 15.11 -7.00
CA LEU A 229 7.02 13.80 -7.67
C LEU A 229 8.31 13.01 -7.52
N THR A 230 9.45 13.65 -7.77
CA THR A 230 10.77 13.06 -7.62
C THR A 230 11.00 12.67 -6.16
N PHE A 231 10.70 13.57 -5.21
CA PHE A 231 10.78 13.29 -3.78
C PHE A 231 9.95 12.06 -3.40
N ALA A 232 8.67 12.02 -3.76
CA ALA A 232 7.79 10.91 -3.41
C ALA A 232 8.27 9.58 -4.01
N TYR A 233 8.76 9.60 -5.26
CA TYR A 233 9.26 8.38 -5.91
C TYR A 233 10.51 7.83 -5.24
N GLU A 234 11.48 8.69 -4.96
CA GLU A 234 12.78 8.27 -4.44
C GLU A 234 12.78 8.05 -2.93
N VAL A 235 12.10 8.94 -2.17
CA VAL A 235 12.16 8.94 -0.71
C VAL A 235 10.98 8.21 -0.08
N THR A 236 9.75 8.47 -0.55
CA THR A 236 8.56 7.86 0.06
C THR A 236 8.37 6.40 -0.37
N TYR A 237 8.57 6.13 -1.67
CA TYR A 237 8.25 4.81 -2.24
C TYR A 237 9.48 4.01 -2.69
N TYR A 238 10.70 4.55 -2.59
CA TYR A 238 11.95 3.90 -3.01
C TYR A 238 11.89 3.30 -4.41
N ARG A 239 11.22 4.01 -5.34
CA ARG A 239 11.04 3.54 -6.71
C ARG A 239 12.31 3.69 -7.51
N ASP A 240 12.69 2.63 -8.20
CA ASP A 240 13.82 2.56 -9.12
C ASP A 240 13.44 2.92 -10.58
N TYR A 241 12.33 3.63 -10.74
CA TYR A 241 11.85 4.22 -11.99
C TYR A 241 11.34 5.65 -11.75
N THR A 242 11.31 6.46 -12.82
CA THR A 242 11.08 7.89 -12.73
C THR A 242 9.62 8.30 -13.00
N PRO A 243 9.16 9.47 -12.50
CA PRO A 243 7.87 10.05 -12.89
C PRO A 243 7.71 10.23 -14.41
N GLN A 244 8.81 10.45 -15.15
CA GLN A 244 8.75 10.54 -16.60
C GLN A 244 8.43 9.20 -17.25
N GLN A 245 9.10 8.10 -16.84
CA GLN A 245 8.80 6.76 -17.32
C GLN A 245 7.34 6.38 -17.04
N THR A 246 6.84 6.76 -15.87
CA THR A 246 5.42 6.59 -15.54
C THR A 246 4.52 7.30 -16.54
N MET A 247 4.75 8.59 -16.81
CA MET A 247 3.89 9.36 -17.72
C MET A 247 3.93 8.83 -19.15
N GLU A 248 5.07 8.31 -19.62
CA GLU A 248 5.18 7.63 -20.91
C GLU A 248 4.36 6.34 -20.95
N TYR A 249 4.44 5.53 -19.89
CA TYR A 249 3.65 4.31 -19.74
C TYR A 249 2.14 4.59 -19.69
N LEU A 250 1.70 5.59 -18.91
CA LEU A 250 0.31 6.03 -18.85
C LEU A 250 -0.20 6.51 -20.22
N GLY A 251 0.66 7.17 -21.01
CA GLY A 251 0.35 7.56 -22.39
C GLY A 251 0.15 6.36 -23.33
N ASP A 252 0.92 5.29 -23.16
CA ASP A 252 0.74 4.06 -23.92
C ASP A 252 -0.54 3.31 -23.51
N ILE A 253 -0.88 3.28 -22.22
CA ILE A 253 -2.14 2.74 -21.71
C ILE A 253 -3.32 3.52 -22.33
N GLN A 254 -3.30 4.83 -22.26
CA GLN A 254 -4.31 5.69 -22.86
C GLN A 254 -4.54 5.35 -24.35
N LYS A 255 -3.47 5.20 -25.10
CA LYS A 255 -3.52 4.91 -26.52
C LYS A 255 -4.01 3.50 -26.86
N GLN A 256 -3.60 2.49 -26.06
CA GLN A 256 -3.81 1.08 -26.38
C GLN A 256 -5.07 0.52 -25.71
N LEU A 257 -5.35 0.87 -24.44
CA LEU A 257 -6.39 0.23 -23.64
C LEU A 257 -7.69 1.04 -23.55
N VAL A 258 -7.66 2.37 -23.62
CA VAL A 258 -8.89 3.18 -23.62
C VAL A 258 -9.84 2.83 -24.79
N PRO A 259 -9.36 2.56 -26.02
CA PRO A 259 -10.25 2.10 -27.10
C PRO A 259 -10.90 0.73 -26.84
N LEU A 260 -10.22 -0.16 -26.07
CA LEU A 260 -10.78 -1.44 -25.65
C LEU A 260 -11.82 -1.24 -24.54
N TYR A 261 -11.49 -0.43 -23.52
CA TYR A 261 -12.37 -0.07 -22.42
C TYR A 261 -13.72 0.50 -22.91
N LYS A 262 -13.69 1.44 -23.86
CA LYS A 262 -14.90 2.02 -24.46
C LYS A 262 -15.79 1.02 -25.18
N LYS A 263 -15.29 -0.17 -25.50
CA LYS A 263 -16.03 -1.25 -26.19
C LYS A 263 -16.43 -2.39 -25.25
N ALA A 264 -15.95 -2.39 -24.01
CA ALA A 264 -16.22 -3.44 -23.06
C ALA A 264 -17.71 -3.53 -22.73
N ASP A 265 -18.23 -4.76 -22.69
CA ASP A 265 -19.63 -5.00 -22.30
C ASP A 265 -19.72 -5.14 -20.76
N LEU A 266 -19.97 -4.03 -20.12
CA LEU A 266 -20.07 -3.94 -18.67
C LEU A 266 -21.19 -4.80 -18.08
N ASN A 267 -22.20 -5.19 -18.88
CA ASN A 267 -23.23 -6.10 -18.39
C ASN A 267 -22.66 -7.49 -18.06
N LYS A 268 -21.59 -7.91 -18.73
CA LYS A 268 -20.91 -9.17 -18.38
C LYS A 268 -20.40 -9.13 -16.94
N TYR A 269 -19.74 -8.04 -16.55
CA TYR A 269 -19.25 -7.83 -15.19
C TYR A 269 -20.39 -7.85 -14.16
N TRP A 270 -21.39 -7.01 -14.37
CA TRP A 270 -22.51 -6.89 -13.44
C TRP A 270 -23.31 -8.19 -13.28
N ASN A 271 -23.48 -8.94 -14.37
CA ASN A 271 -24.15 -10.24 -14.34
C ASN A 271 -23.32 -11.32 -13.64
N ALA A 272 -22.00 -11.23 -13.70
CA ALA A 272 -21.07 -12.13 -13.04
C ALA A 272 -20.97 -11.85 -11.52
N ASN A 273 -21.06 -10.57 -11.10
CA ASN A 273 -20.94 -10.15 -9.70
C ASN A 273 -22.21 -10.45 -8.89
N LYS A 274 -22.44 -11.74 -8.63
CA LYS A 274 -23.59 -12.26 -7.90
C LYS A 274 -23.43 -12.06 -6.40
N THR A 275 -24.52 -12.26 -5.66
CA THR A 275 -24.48 -12.30 -4.19
C THR A 275 -23.55 -13.42 -3.71
N CYS A 276 -22.72 -13.10 -2.74
CA CYS A 276 -21.78 -14.01 -2.11
C CYS A 276 -21.85 -13.85 -0.58
N THR A 277 -21.78 -14.96 0.15
CA THR A 277 -21.75 -14.93 1.62
C THR A 277 -20.31 -14.93 2.12
N GLU A 278 -20.09 -14.46 3.35
CA GLU A 278 -18.79 -14.49 4.02
C GLU A 278 -18.19 -15.91 4.05
N GLU A 279 -19.02 -16.92 4.31
CA GLU A 279 -18.61 -18.33 4.27
C GLU A 279 -18.12 -18.75 2.87
N GLN A 280 -18.79 -18.29 1.81
CA GLN A 280 -18.37 -18.56 0.43
C GLN A 280 -17.06 -17.85 0.09
N VAL A 281 -16.86 -16.61 0.59
CA VAL A 281 -15.61 -15.88 0.44
C VAL A 281 -14.48 -16.64 1.11
N PHE A 282 -14.62 -17.01 2.38
CA PHE A 282 -13.62 -17.76 3.12
C PHE A 282 -13.26 -19.09 2.47
N HIS A 283 -14.28 -19.87 2.10
CA HIS A 283 -14.07 -21.17 1.47
C HIS A 283 -13.40 -21.05 0.10
N TYR A 284 -13.70 -19.99 -0.65
CA TYR A 284 -13.03 -19.75 -1.93
C TYR A 284 -11.52 -19.65 -1.75
N VAL A 285 -11.04 -18.77 -0.86
CA VAL A 285 -9.60 -18.55 -0.65
C VAL A 285 -8.95 -19.79 -0.05
N ARG A 286 -9.58 -20.42 0.95
CA ARG A 286 -9.08 -21.66 1.54
C ARG A 286 -8.86 -22.76 0.51
N ASP A 287 -9.86 -23.03 -0.33
CA ASP A 287 -9.81 -24.13 -1.30
C ASP A 287 -8.73 -23.86 -2.38
N ARG A 288 -8.49 -22.56 -2.74
CA ARG A 288 -7.40 -22.16 -3.66
C ARG A 288 -6.05 -22.30 -3.00
N ALA A 289 -5.88 -21.81 -1.80
CA ALA A 289 -4.64 -21.95 -1.05
C ALA A 289 -4.24 -23.42 -0.90
N GLN A 290 -5.19 -24.29 -0.53
CA GLN A 290 -4.96 -25.74 -0.44
C GLN A 290 -4.60 -26.37 -1.79
N ALA A 291 -5.24 -25.95 -2.89
CA ALA A 291 -4.95 -26.46 -4.23
C ALA A 291 -3.60 -26.00 -4.76
N MET A 292 -3.14 -24.81 -4.39
CA MET A 292 -1.80 -24.30 -4.71
C MET A 292 -0.71 -25.00 -3.92
N GLY A 293 -0.95 -25.30 -2.64
CA GLY A 293 0.04 -25.94 -1.75
C GLY A 293 1.22 -25.02 -1.40
N GLY A 294 2.26 -25.60 -0.80
CA GLY A 294 3.49 -24.88 -0.43
C GLY A 294 3.23 -23.71 0.52
N THR A 295 4.02 -22.65 0.41
CA THR A 295 3.96 -21.48 1.31
C THR A 295 2.56 -20.85 1.37
N VAL A 296 1.82 -20.84 0.26
CA VAL A 296 0.45 -20.27 0.24
C VAL A 296 -0.51 -21.09 1.10
N ALA A 297 -0.42 -22.44 1.09
CA ALA A 297 -1.25 -23.29 1.94
C ALA A 297 -0.84 -23.20 3.42
N ASP A 298 0.45 -23.07 3.70
CA ASP A 298 0.98 -22.93 5.06
C ASP A 298 0.54 -21.59 5.67
N ALA A 299 0.63 -20.50 4.91
CA ALA A 299 0.15 -19.17 5.29
C ALA A 299 -1.36 -19.18 5.60
N PHE A 300 -2.17 -19.85 4.76
CA PHE A 300 -3.62 -19.95 5.04
C PHE A 300 -3.90 -20.78 6.31
N THR A 301 -3.10 -21.81 6.55
CA THR A 301 -3.23 -22.63 7.78
C THR A 301 -2.96 -21.79 9.02
N LEU A 302 -1.93 -20.92 8.98
CA LEU A 302 -1.67 -19.96 10.05
C LEU A 302 -2.84 -18.99 10.23
N LEU A 303 -3.27 -18.32 9.17
CA LEU A 303 -4.39 -17.36 9.18
C LEU A 303 -5.63 -17.98 9.84
N GLU A 304 -6.02 -19.20 9.44
CA GLU A 304 -7.21 -19.89 9.97
C GLU A 304 -7.02 -20.33 11.43
N THR A 305 -5.87 -20.93 11.78
CA THR A 305 -5.65 -21.51 13.11
C THR A 305 -5.41 -20.47 14.19
N ALA A 306 -4.77 -19.35 13.87
CA ALA A 306 -4.53 -18.25 14.80
C ALA A 306 -5.63 -17.17 14.76
N GLY A 307 -6.61 -17.29 13.84
CA GLY A 307 -7.70 -16.33 13.71
C GLY A 307 -7.23 -14.93 13.27
N LEU A 308 -6.24 -14.89 12.40
CA LEU A 308 -5.58 -13.65 11.91
C LEU A 308 -6.38 -12.99 10.78
N TYR A 309 -7.68 -12.94 10.92
CA TYR A 309 -8.57 -12.32 9.94
C TYR A 309 -9.88 -11.82 10.54
N ASP A 310 -10.48 -10.83 9.88
CA ASP A 310 -11.86 -10.40 10.10
C ASP A 310 -12.52 -10.06 8.76
N ILE A 311 -13.41 -10.95 8.29
CA ILE A 311 -14.16 -10.80 7.04
C ILE A 311 -15.67 -10.70 7.31
N THR A 312 -16.07 -10.35 8.53
CA THR A 312 -17.47 -10.23 8.92
C THR A 312 -18.02 -8.85 8.52
N TYR A 313 -19.18 -8.83 7.89
CA TYR A 313 -19.84 -7.55 7.56
C TYR A 313 -20.33 -6.81 8.80
N SER A 314 -20.08 -5.53 8.87
CA SER A 314 -20.72 -4.62 9.82
C SER A 314 -20.83 -3.21 9.22
N ASP A 315 -21.96 -2.56 9.48
CA ASP A 315 -22.18 -1.13 9.16
C ASP A 315 -21.39 -0.17 10.06
N LYS A 316 -20.78 -0.71 11.12
CA LYS A 316 -19.89 0.02 12.02
C LYS A 316 -18.43 -0.11 11.66
N LYS A 317 -18.08 -1.10 10.86
CA LYS A 317 -16.71 -1.32 10.38
C LYS A 317 -16.32 -0.24 9.36
N TYR A 318 -15.04 0.05 9.31
CA TYR A 318 -14.46 0.82 8.22
C TYR A 318 -14.77 0.15 6.87
N ASP A 319 -15.23 0.93 5.88
CA ASP A 319 -15.65 0.41 4.56
C ASP A 319 -14.42 0.24 3.64
N ALA A 320 -13.48 -0.64 4.06
CA ALA A 320 -12.26 -0.94 3.33
C ALA A 320 -11.78 -2.37 3.62
N SER A 321 -10.70 -2.76 2.95
CA SER A 321 -9.91 -3.95 3.24
C SER A 321 -8.44 -3.57 3.33
N PHE A 322 -7.68 -4.30 4.14
CA PHE A 322 -6.24 -4.17 4.28
C PHE A 322 -5.64 -5.42 4.94
N GLU A 323 -4.35 -5.57 4.75
CA GLU A 323 -3.50 -6.41 5.56
C GLU A 323 -2.63 -5.51 6.45
N ILE A 324 -2.28 -5.97 7.67
CA ILE A 324 -1.39 -5.26 8.58
C ILE A 324 -0.55 -6.24 9.40
N TYR A 325 0.76 -5.97 9.48
CA TYR A 325 1.70 -6.80 10.23
C TYR A 325 1.77 -6.40 11.71
N ILE A 326 1.69 -7.39 12.60
CA ILE A 326 1.72 -7.20 14.06
C ILE A 326 3.12 -7.54 14.58
N SER A 327 4.00 -6.57 14.64
CA SER A 327 5.45 -6.72 14.73
C SER A 327 5.96 -7.60 15.87
N ASN A 328 5.48 -7.44 17.11
CA ASN A 328 5.95 -8.25 18.25
C ASN A 328 5.49 -9.71 18.20
N TYR A 329 4.45 -9.98 17.42
CA TYR A 329 3.91 -11.33 17.23
C TYR A 329 4.40 -11.98 15.95
N TYR A 330 5.05 -11.23 15.07
CA TYR A 330 5.53 -11.69 13.77
C TYR A 330 4.42 -12.30 12.91
N GLU A 331 3.22 -11.75 13.01
CA GLU A 331 2.03 -12.27 12.37
C GLU A 331 1.29 -11.17 11.60
N PRO A 332 0.97 -11.40 10.33
CA PRO A 332 0.08 -10.52 9.57
C PRO A 332 -1.39 -10.73 9.94
N PHE A 333 -2.24 -9.73 9.72
CA PHE A 333 -3.68 -9.79 9.95
C PHE A 333 -4.46 -9.22 8.78
N VAL A 334 -5.47 -9.96 8.30
CA VAL A 334 -6.34 -9.55 7.21
C VAL A 334 -7.66 -8.98 7.72
N PHE A 335 -7.97 -7.77 7.29
CA PHE A 335 -9.24 -7.10 7.56
C PHE A 335 -10.00 -6.87 6.25
N VAL A 336 -11.28 -7.28 6.20
CA VAL A 336 -12.19 -7.03 5.09
C VAL A 336 -13.59 -6.71 5.62
N ASN A 337 -14.19 -5.62 5.15
CA ASN A 337 -15.62 -5.37 5.32
C ASN A 337 -16.35 -5.76 4.01
N PRO A 338 -16.91 -6.96 3.91
CA PRO A 338 -17.39 -7.49 2.64
C PRO A 338 -18.65 -6.78 2.16
N THR A 339 -18.79 -6.68 0.86
CA THR A 339 -19.95 -6.04 0.19
C THR A 339 -21.14 -7.00 -0.03
N GLY A 340 -20.95 -8.29 0.24
CA GLY A 340 -21.91 -9.35 -0.04
C GLY A 340 -21.99 -9.72 -1.52
N ARG A 341 -20.91 -9.51 -2.27
CA ARG A 341 -20.79 -9.77 -3.70
C ARG A 341 -19.64 -10.72 -4.02
N ALA A 342 -19.67 -11.30 -5.22
CA ALA A 342 -18.64 -12.24 -5.66
C ALA A 342 -17.23 -11.58 -5.76
N THR A 343 -17.15 -10.27 -5.93
CA THR A 343 -15.91 -9.51 -5.85
C THR A 343 -15.18 -9.67 -4.52
N ASP A 344 -15.90 -9.88 -3.41
CA ASP A 344 -15.28 -10.07 -2.09
C ASP A 344 -14.34 -11.28 -2.05
N GLN A 345 -14.55 -12.28 -2.94
CA GLN A 345 -13.63 -13.40 -3.10
C GLN A 345 -12.26 -12.93 -3.63
N LEU A 346 -12.24 -12.01 -4.57
CA LEU A 346 -11.00 -11.41 -5.07
C LEU A 346 -10.39 -10.47 -4.05
N THR A 347 -11.19 -9.66 -3.37
CA THR A 347 -10.72 -8.77 -2.30
C THR A 347 -10.03 -9.54 -1.18
N PHE A 348 -10.65 -10.59 -0.65
CA PHE A 348 -9.99 -11.40 0.39
C PHE A 348 -8.77 -12.14 -0.14
N THR A 349 -8.75 -12.56 -1.42
CA THR A 349 -7.57 -13.14 -2.05
C THR A 349 -6.44 -12.12 -2.18
N HIS A 350 -6.76 -10.87 -2.47
CA HIS A 350 -5.81 -9.76 -2.56
C HIS A 350 -5.11 -9.54 -1.21
N GLU A 351 -5.87 -9.31 -0.13
CA GLU A 351 -5.31 -9.11 1.19
C GLU A 351 -4.55 -10.36 1.70
N PHE A 352 -5.01 -11.55 1.32
CA PHE A 352 -4.28 -12.78 1.60
C PHE A 352 -2.99 -12.90 0.78
N GLY A 353 -2.87 -12.22 -0.34
CA GLY A 353 -1.61 -12.12 -1.10
C GLY A 353 -0.54 -11.33 -0.34
N HIS A 354 -0.92 -10.19 0.29
CA HIS A 354 -0.05 -9.45 1.21
C HIS A 354 0.32 -10.30 2.42
N PHE A 355 -0.67 -10.96 3.03
CA PHE A 355 -0.44 -11.90 4.14
C PHE A 355 0.59 -12.99 3.78
N CYS A 356 0.54 -13.55 2.56
CA CYS A 356 1.52 -14.55 2.12
C CYS A 356 2.93 -13.98 2.01
N ASN A 357 3.08 -12.74 1.55
CA ASN A 357 4.37 -12.07 1.47
C ASN A 357 4.93 -11.82 2.87
N ASP A 358 4.15 -11.22 3.78
CA ASP A 358 4.59 -10.93 5.14
C ASP A 358 4.83 -12.19 5.97
N TYR A 359 4.03 -13.23 5.77
CA TYR A 359 4.29 -14.56 6.35
C TYR A 359 5.64 -15.14 5.91
N ALA A 360 5.96 -15.05 4.62
CA ALA A 360 7.17 -15.65 4.08
C ALA A 360 8.43 -14.83 4.38
N SER A 361 8.29 -13.51 4.51
CA SER A 361 9.38 -12.55 4.74
C SER A 361 9.53 -12.15 6.21
N TYR A 362 8.69 -12.66 7.11
CA TYR A 362 8.63 -12.24 8.52
C TYR A 362 8.39 -10.74 8.70
N GLY A 363 7.53 -10.15 7.85
CA GLY A 363 7.21 -8.73 7.86
C GLY A 363 8.34 -7.84 7.32
N SER A 364 9.29 -8.43 6.59
CA SER A 364 10.29 -7.64 5.88
C SER A 364 9.63 -6.80 4.82
N GLN A 365 9.76 -5.49 4.93
CA GLN A 365 9.06 -4.58 4.06
C GLN A 365 9.70 -4.53 2.67
N VAL A 366 8.91 -4.89 1.68
CA VAL A 366 9.24 -4.64 0.28
C VAL A 366 8.64 -3.30 -0.15
N GLY A 367 9.13 -2.72 -1.25
CA GLY A 367 8.48 -1.54 -1.83
C GLY A 367 7.03 -1.85 -2.21
N ILE A 368 6.15 -0.85 -2.10
CA ILE A 368 4.70 -1.02 -2.29
C ILE A 368 4.34 -1.62 -3.66
N ASP A 369 5.08 -1.28 -4.70
CA ASP A 369 4.88 -1.83 -6.05
C ASP A 369 5.12 -3.35 -6.07
N VAL A 370 6.02 -3.85 -5.22
CA VAL A 370 6.30 -5.28 -5.06
C VAL A 370 5.24 -5.95 -4.19
N ALA A 371 4.81 -5.31 -3.11
CA ALA A 371 3.73 -5.81 -2.26
C ALA A 371 2.43 -6.01 -3.07
N GLU A 372 2.07 -5.02 -3.91
CA GLU A 372 0.91 -5.10 -4.79
C GLU A 372 1.06 -6.16 -5.91
N PHE A 373 2.28 -6.55 -6.26
CA PHE A 373 2.47 -7.69 -7.15
C PHE A 373 2.03 -9.00 -6.48
N PHE A 374 2.29 -9.19 -5.20
CA PHE A 374 1.89 -10.41 -4.49
C PHE A 374 0.39 -10.47 -4.28
N SER A 375 -0.26 -9.36 -3.92
CA SER A 375 -1.70 -9.31 -3.75
C SER A 375 -2.45 -9.58 -5.07
N GLN A 376 -2.14 -8.84 -6.11
CA GLN A 376 -2.77 -8.98 -7.44
C GLN A 376 -2.37 -10.29 -8.12
N GLY A 377 -1.14 -10.75 -7.92
CA GLY A 377 -0.65 -12.03 -8.45
C GLY A 377 -1.45 -13.22 -7.92
N LEU A 378 -1.75 -13.22 -6.62
CA LEU A 378 -2.56 -14.28 -6.01
C LEU A 378 -4.00 -14.27 -6.52
N GLU A 379 -4.58 -13.06 -6.76
CA GLU A 379 -5.90 -12.97 -7.39
C GLU A 379 -5.92 -13.69 -8.76
N TYR A 380 -4.93 -13.42 -9.62
CA TYR A 380 -4.82 -14.07 -10.94
C TYR A 380 -4.60 -15.59 -10.83
N LEU A 381 -3.70 -16.02 -9.98
CA LEU A 381 -3.43 -17.45 -9.76
C LEU A 381 -4.65 -18.17 -9.20
N SER A 382 -5.45 -17.52 -8.34
CA SER A 382 -6.68 -18.11 -7.77
C SER A 382 -7.69 -18.56 -8.83
N LEU A 383 -7.66 -17.96 -10.02
CA LEU A 383 -8.51 -18.34 -11.15
C LEU A 383 -8.09 -19.67 -11.80
N CYS A 384 -6.83 -20.07 -11.62
CA CYS A 384 -6.24 -21.26 -12.25
C CYS A 384 -6.33 -22.50 -11.37
N TYR A 385 -6.56 -22.33 -10.05
CA TYR A 385 -6.57 -23.42 -9.07
C TYR A 385 -7.96 -23.67 -8.50
N GLY A 386 -8.21 -24.90 -8.05
CA GLY A 386 -9.50 -25.33 -7.48
C GLY A 386 -10.61 -25.47 -8.51
N GLU A 387 -11.86 -25.29 -8.09
CA GLU A 387 -13.02 -25.39 -8.98
C GLU A 387 -13.10 -24.17 -9.92
N LYS A 388 -13.27 -24.44 -11.22
CA LYS A 388 -13.33 -23.39 -12.23
C LYS A 388 -14.54 -22.48 -12.03
N ASN A 389 -14.32 -21.19 -11.87
CA ASN A 389 -15.34 -20.16 -11.78
C ASN A 389 -15.23 -19.18 -12.96
N THR A 390 -15.99 -19.43 -14.03
CA THR A 390 -15.96 -18.61 -15.25
C THR A 390 -16.44 -17.19 -14.99
N ASP A 391 -17.45 -17.00 -14.12
CA ASP A 391 -17.97 -15.66 -13.81
C ASP A 391 -16.88 -14.82 -13.14
N LEU A 392 -16.17 -15.39 -12.16
CA LEU A 392 -15.09 -14.70 -11.46
C LEU A 392 -13.89 -14.41 -12.39
N SER A 393 -13.57 -15.33 -13.30
CA SER A 393 -12.53 -15.08 -14.31
C SER A 393 -12.89 -13.91 -15.24
N VAL A 394 -14.13 -13.81 -15.68
CA VAL A 394 -14.61 -12.68 -16.49
C VAL A 394 -14.52 -11.38 -15.68
N MET A 395 -14.92 -11.41 -14.40
CA MET A 395 -14.85 -10.24 -13.52
C MET A 395 -13.40 -9.76 -13.37
N LYS A 396 -12.46 -10.64 -12.97
CA LYS A 396 -11.05 -10.26 -12.79
C LYS A 396 -10.41 -9.70 -14.05
N MET A 397 -10.71 -10.26 -15.24
CA MET A 397 -10.17 -9.73 -16.50
C MET A 397 -10.79 -8.37 -16.89
N MET A 398 -12.04 -8.13 -16.52
CA MET A 398 -12.64 -6.81 -16.69
C MET A 398 -12.11 -5.82 -15.65
N ASP A 399 -11.93 -6.24 -14.40
CA ASP A 399 -11.26 -5.43 -13.37
C ASP A 399 -9.84 -5.06 -13.78
N CYS A 400 -9.10 -5.98 -14.39
CA CYS A 400 -7.78 -5.69 -14.94
C CYS A 400 -7.84 -4.54 -15.97
N LEU A 401 -8.81 -4.57 -16.90
CA LEU A 401 -8.97 -3.48 -17.86
C LEU A 401 -9.39 -2.17 -17.19
N PHE A 402 -10.29 -2.23 -16.22
CA PHE A 402 -10.73 -1.06 -15.45
C PHE A 402 -9.57 -0.48 -14.64
N LEU A 403 -8.83 -1.32 -13.94
CA LEU A 403 -7.65 -0.91 -13.18
C LEU A 403 -6.65 -0.17 -14.08
N TYR A 404 -6.30 -0.75 -15.23
CA TYR A 404 -5.40 -0.06 -16.15
C TYR A 404 -5.92 1.31 -16.57
N VAL A 405 -7.21 1.46 -16.88
CA VAL A 405 -7.74 2.72 -17.40
C VAL A 405 -8.03 3.72 -16.29
N GLU A 406 -8.74 3.31 -15.25
CA GLU A 406 -9.18 4.20 -14.17
C GLU A 406 -8.03 4.63 -13.27
N GLN A 407 -7.18 3.68 -12.82
CA GLN A 407 -6.04 4.01 -11.97
C GLN A 407 -4.99 4.83 -12.74
N SER A 408 -4.84 4.58 -14.05
CA SER A 408 -3.99 5.43 -14.88
C SER A 408 -4.53 6.86 -15.02
N ALA A 409 -5.84 7.04 -15.07
CA ALA A 409 -6.45 8.37 -15.07
C ALA A 409 -6.18 9.08 -13.74
N TYR A 410 -6.37 8.40 -12.61
CA TYR A 410 -6.08 8.95 -11.28
C TYR A 410 -4.59 9.30 -11.13
N ALA A 411 -3.68 8.40 -11.48
CA ALA A 411 -2.25 8.66 -11.45
C ALA A 411 -1.86 9.83 -12.38
N SER A 412 -2.45 9.91 -13.58
CA SER A 412 -2.22 11.02 -14.50
C SER A 412 -2.70 12.37 -13.94
N PHE A 413 -3.87 12.38 -13.28
CA PHE A 413 -4.36 13.58 -12.59
C PHE A 413 -3.40 14.00 -11.48
N GLU A 414 -3.03 13.08 -10.61
CA GLU A 414 -2.18 13.32 -9.45
C GLU A 414 -0.81 13.89 -9.86
N HIS A 415 -0.17 13.28 -10.86
CA HIS A 415 1.11 13.77 -11.40
C HIS A 415 0.99 15.19 -11.97
N GLN A 416 -0.12 15.52 -12.61
CA GLN A 416 -0.33 16.86 -13.15
C GLN A 416 -0.73 17.87 -12.07
N ALA A 417 -1.50 17.45 -11.07
CA ALA A 417 -1.94 18.29 -9.96
C ALA A 417 -0.75 18.78 -9.12
N HIS A 418 0.20 17.89 -8.79
CA HIS A 418 1.39 18.25 -8.00
C HIS A 418 2.42 19.11 -8.78
N LYS A 419 2.25 19.27 -10.08
CA LYS A 419 3.03 20.23 -10.89
C LYS A 419 2.43 21.65 -10.92
N LEU A 420 1.22 21.84 -10.37
CA LEU A 420 0.62 23.16 -10.26
C LEU A 420 1.24 23.91 -9.09
N GLU A 421 1.65 25.14 -9.32
CA GLU A 421 2.32 25.97 -8.34
C GLU A 421 1.71 27.38 -8.26
N GLY A 422 1.93 28.06 -7.13
CA GLY A 422 1.57 29.47 -6.95
C GLY A 422 0.10 29.76 -7.29
N GLU A 423 -0.13 30.71 -8.20
CA GLU A 423 -1.48 31.15 -8.62
C GLU A 423 -2.23 30.11 -9.48
N GLU A 424 -1.54 29.10 -10.04
CA GLU A 424 -2.17 28.04 -10.82
C GLU A 424 -2.76 26.94 -9.94
N LEU A 425 -2.29 26.77 -8.70
CA LEU A 425 -2.79 25.78 -7.77
C LEU A 425 -4.08 26.28 -7.10
N THR A 426 -5.20 26.05 -7.76
CA THR A 426 -6.53 26.45 -7.32
C THR A 426 -7.53 25.29 -7.46
N VAL A 427 -8.61 25.32 -6.67
CA VAL A 427 -9.70 24.33 -6.77
C VAL A 427 -10.27 24.28 -8.18
N GLU A 428 -10.50 25.43 -8.80
CA GLU A 428 -11.03 25.54 -10.18
C GLU A 428 -10.12 24.87 -11.20
N ARG A 429 -8.80 25.05 -11.03
CA ARG A 429 -7.81 24.43 -11.93
C ARG A 429 -7.77 22.92 -11.73
N LEU A 430 -7.81 22.43 -10.51
CA LEU A 430 -7.87 21.00 -10.19
C LEU A 430 -9.14 20.37 -10.77
N CYS A 431 -10.32 20.99 -10.60
CA CYS A 431 -11.57 20.51 -11.20
C CYS A 431 -11.47 20.42 -12.73
N ALA A 432 -10.92 21.46 -13.37
CA ALA A 432 -10.77 21.49 -14.84
C ALA A 432 -9.78 20.41 -15.32
N LEU A 433 -8.70 20.16 -14.56
CA LEU A 433 -7.72 19.13 -14.84
C LEU A 433 -8.34 17.72 -14.73
N TYR A 434 -9.06 17.45 -13.63
CA TYR A 434 -9.70 16.16 -13.41
C TYR A 434 -10.77 15.86 -14.46
N GLU A 435 -11.56 16.87 -14.84
CA GLU A 435 -12.52 16.79 -15.94
C GLU A 435 -11.86 16.44 -17.28
N GLN A 436 -10.69 17.05 -17.57
CA GLN A 436 -9.95 16.77 -18.80
C GLN A 436 -9.39 15.35 -18.81
N VAL A 437 -8.77 14.92 -17.70
CA VAL A 437 -8.24 13.56 -17.57
C VAL A 437 -9.35 12.52 -17.76
N GLY A 438 -10.53 12.72 -17.16
CA GLY A 438 -11.66 11.83 -17.37
C GLY A 438 -12.03 11.67 -18.85
N LYS A 439 -12.01 12.76 -19.63
CA LYS A 439 -12.25 12.72 -21.08
C LYS A 439 -11.15 11.97 -21.83
N ASP A 440 -9.90 12.22 -21.46
CA ASP A 440 -8.72 11.63 -22.10
C ASP A 440 -8.69 10.11 -21.94
N TYR A 441 -9.13 9.62 -20.78
CA TYR A 441 -9.23 8.19 -20.47
C TYR A 441 -10.61 7.57 -20.78
N GLY A 442 -11.57 8.38 -21.29
CA GLY A 442 -12.88 7.89 -21.71
C GLY A 442 -13.82 7.53 -20.57
N LEU A 443 -13.58 8.10 -19.39
CA LEU A 443 -14.38 7.91 -18.17
C LEU A 443 -15.61 8.82 -18.14
N ASP A 444 -15.71 9.77 -19.07
CA ASP A 444 -16.85 10.68 -19.24
C ASP A 444 -18.19 9.95 -19.54
N ILE A 445 -18.12 8.66 -19.91
CA ILE A 445 -19.30 7.79 -20.05
C ILE A 445 -19.99 7.47 -18.71
N TRP A 446 -19.31 7.72 -17.56
CA TRP A 446 -19.80 7.41 -16.23
C TRP A 446 -20.31 8.60 -15.43
N ASP A 447 -20.68 9.70 -16.07
CA ASP A 447 -21.01 10.97 -15.39
C ASP A 447 -19.80 11.52 -14.58
N TRP A 448 -18.59 11.40 -15.12
CA TRP A 448 -17.38 11.93 -14.52
C TRP A 448 -17.49 13.43 -14.29
N ASP A 449 -17.47 13.84 -13.02
CA ASP A 449 -17.58 15.25 -12.62
C ASP A 449 -16.18 15.74 -12.21
N GLY A 450 -15.75 16.86 -12.75
CA GLY A 450 -14.45 17.45 -12.42
C GLY A 450 -14.25 17.73 -10.91
N ARG A 451 -15.33 17.79 -10.13
CA ARG A 451 -15.30 17.97 -8.68
C ARG A 451 -15.14 16.66 -7.92
N SER A 452 -15.36 15.51 -8.55
CA SER A 452 -15.42 14.21 -7.88
C SER A 452 -14.05 13.65 -7.46
N PHE A 453 -12.93 14.30 -7.81
CA PHE A 453 -11.61 13.93 -7.30
C PHE A 453 -11.56 13.92 -5.75
N VAL A 454 -12.39 14.71 -5.08
CA VAL A 454 -12.48 14.76 -3.63
C VAL A 454 -12.93 13.45 -2.99
N LEU A 455 -13.50 12.54 -3.79
CA LEU A 455 -13.97 11.22 -3.37
C LEU A 455 -12.91 10.12 -3.54
N VAL A 456 -11.70 10.46 -3.99
CA VAL A 456 -10.59 9.51 -4.12
C VAL A 456 -9.65 9.66 -2.92
N PRO A 457 -9.73 8.78 -1.92
CA PRO A 457 -8.98 8.93 -0.67
C PRO A 457 -7.46 9.02 -0.87
N HIS A 458 -6.91 8.24 -1.78
CA HIS A 458 -5.47 8.18 -2.06
C HIS A 458 -4.84 9.54 -2.35
N PHE A 459 -5.54 10.44 -3.03
CA PHE A 459 -5.01 11.79 -3.28
C PHE A 459 -4.69 12.56 -2.00
N PHE A 460 -5.43 12.25 -0.94
CA PHE A 460 -5.32 12.92 0.35
C PHE A 460 -4.36 12.20 1.29
N THR A 461 -4.47 10.88 1.39
CA THR A 461 -3.84 10.07 2.44
C THR A 461 -2.69 9.19 1.97
N SER A 462 -2.51 9.02 0.65
CA SER A 462 -1.47 8.18 0.07
C SER A 462 -1.03 8.71 -1.29
N PRO A 463 -0.46 9.93 -1.32
CA PRO A 463 -0.11 10.61 -2.57
C PRO A 463 0.93 9.82 -3.37
N MET A 464 0.73 9.74 -4.69
CA MET A 464 1.58 8.96 -5.63
C MET A 464 1.52 7.43 -5.45
N TYR A 465 0.62 6.91 -4.59
CA TYR A 465 0.43 5.47 -4.42
C TYR A 465 -0.19 4.79 -5.64
N ILE A 466 -1.18 5.43 -6.26
CA ILE A 466 -2.09 4.82 -7.25
C ILE A 466 -1.37 4.15 -8.42
N ILE A 467 -0.22 4.68 -8.83
CA ILE A 467 0.58 4.06 -9.91
C ILE A 467 1.07 2.65 -9.54
N SER A 468 1.24 2.34 -8.25
CA SER A 468 1.64 1.01 -7.80
C SER A 468 0.67 -0.06 -8.28
N TYR A 469 -0.64 0.19 -8.22
CA TYR A 469 -1.64 -0.74 -8.74
C TYR A 469 -1.45 -1.06 -10.22
N VAL A 470 -1.03 -0.07 -11.02
CA VAL A 470 -0.91 -0.21 -12.47
C VAL A 470 0.34 -0.98 -12.88
N VAL A 471 1.48 -0.64 -12.28
CA VAL A 471 2.76 -1.31 -12.60
C VAL A 471 2.78 -2.74 -12.07
N SER A 472 2.23 -2.95 -10.88
CA SER A 472 2.15 -4.26 -10.24
C SER A 472 1.18 -5.19 -10.97
N ASN A 473 0.04 -4.64 -11.43
CA ASN A 473 -0.91 -5.41 -12.23
C ASN A 473 -0.31 -5.93 -13.54
N ASP A 474 0.61 -5.17 -14.14
CA ASP A 474 1.33 -5.63 -15.34
C ASP A 474 2.18 -6.87 -15.03
N ALA A 475 2.97 -6.83 -13.95
CA ALA A 475 3.80 -7.95 -13.53
C ALA A 475 2.96 -9.15 -13.07
N ALA A 476 1.90 -8.90 -12.30
CA ALA A 476 0.97 -9.93 -11.80
C ALA A 476 0.23 -10.66 -12.94
N LEU A 477 -0.20 -9.94 -13.98
CA LEU A 477 -0.81 -10.55 -15.17
C LEU A 477 0.14 -11.53 -15.87
N GLN A 478 1.45 -11.34 -15.79
CA GLN A 478 2.41 -12.27 -16.37
C GLN A 478 2.40 -13.63 -15.65
N LEU A 479 2.15 -13.66 -14.33
CA LEU A 479 1.98 -14.93 -13.61
C LEU A 479 0.79 -15.73 -14.17
N TYR A 480 -0.33 -15.06 -14.43
CA TYR A 480 -1.48 -15.70 -15.07
C TYR A 480 -1.15 -16.25 -16.47
N GLN A 481 -0.45 -15.45 -17.29
CA GLN A 481 -0.04 -15.87 -18.62
C GLN A 481 0.85 -17.11 -18.57
N LEU A 482 1.87 -17.11 -17.69
CA LEU A 482 2.75 -18.24 -17.47
C LEU A 482 1.99 -19.49 -17.00
N GLU A 483 1.07 -19.33 -16.05
CA GLU A 483 0.28 -20.44 -15.49
C GLU A 483 -0.65 -21.07 -16.54
N VAL A 484 -1.25 -20.25 -17.42
CA VAL A 484 -2.12 -20.75 -18.49
C VAL A 484 -1.31 -21.44 -19.60
N GLU A 485 -0.12 -20.92 -19.95
CA GLU A 485 0.75 -21.51 -20.96
C GLU A 485 1.45 -22.77 -20.46
N ASN A 486 1.96 -22.76 -19.23
CA ASN A 486 2.71 -23.82 -18.61
C ASN A 486 2.22 -24.04 -17.16
N PRO A 487 1.22 -24.90 -16.92
CA PRO A 487 0.64 -25.09 -15.60
C PRO A 487 1.66 -25.40 -14.51
N GLY A 488 1.64 -24.64 -13.43
CA GLY A 488 2.55 -24.69 -12.29
C GLY A 488 3.73 -23.70 -12.38
N GLU A 489 4.00 -23.09 -13.53
CA GLU A 489 5.15 -22.19 -13.67
C GLU A 489 4.88 -20.81 -13.07
N GLY A 490 3.67 -20.27 -13.27
CA GLY A 490 3.25 -19.01 -12.65
C GLY A 490 3.24 -19.10 -11.13
N LEU A 491 2.65 -20.16 -10.57
CA LEU A 491 2.62 -20.40 -9.13
C LEU A 491 4.02 -20.60 -8.56
N LYS A 492 4.87 -21.38 -9.24
CA LYS A 492 6.26 -21.58 -8.80
C LYS A 492 6.98 -20.24 -8.69
N LYS A 493 6.87 -19.40 -9.72
CA LYS A 493 7.50 -18.08 -9.75
C LYS A 493 6.96 -17.18 -8.62
N TYR A 494 5.67 -17.21 -8.35
CA TYR A 494 5.05 -16.50 -7.23
C TYR A 494 5.64 -16.95 -5.88
N GLN A 495 5.65 -18.26 -5.61
CA GLN A 495 6.13 -18.81 -4.33
C GLN A 495 7.64 -18.63 -4.13
N ASP A 496 8.44 -18.77 -5.20
CA ASP A 496 9.89 -18.59 -5.12
C ASP A 496 10.30 -17.16 -4.73
N ASN A 497 9.42 -16.18 -4.97
CA ASN A 497 9.71 -14.77 -4.70
C ASN A 497 8.99 -14.22 -3.44
N LEU A 498 8.14 -15.00 -2.75
CA LEU A 498 7.38 -14.51 -1.58
C LEU A 498 8.26 -13.94 -0.46
N ALA A 499 9.45 -14.46 -0.27
CA ALA A 499 10.40 -14.01 0.73
C ALA A 499 11.44 -13.00 0.17
N THR A 500 11.10 -12.31 -0.93
CA THR A 500 12.03 -11.31 -1.51
C THR A 500 12.27 -10.15 -0.55
N MET A 501 13.48 -9.61 -0.61
CA MET A 501 13.90 -8.40 0.12
C MET A 501 14.16 -7.23 -0.86
N GLU A 502 13.82 -7.39 -2.14
CA GLU A 502 14.04 -6.37 -3.15
C GLU A 502 13.13 -5.16 -2.93
N GLY A 503 13.70 -4.01 -2.57
CA GLY A 503 12.95 -2.77 -2.36
C GLY A 503 12.49 -2.13 -3.67
N GLY A 504 13.30 -2.16 -4.73
CA GLY A 504 13.01 -1.56 -6.03
C GLY A 504 12.18 -2.47 -6.93
N PHE A 505 11.15 -1.93 -7.57
CA PHE A 505 10.26 -2.71 -8.44
C PHE A 505 10.94 -3.25 -9.70
N LEU A 506 11.79 -2.46 -10.37
CA LEU A 506 12.51 -2.93 -11.56
C LEU A 506 13.58 -3.98 -11.23
N ALA A 507 14.25 -3.83 -10.09
CA ALA A 507 15.15 -4.84 -9.56
C ALA A 507 14.38 -6.14 -9.30
N PHE A 508 13.24 -6.06 -8.65
CA PHE A 508 12.35 -7.20 -8.37
C PHE A 508 11.90 -7.92 -9.66
N VAL A 509 11.30 -7.20 -10.62
CA VAL A 509 10.83 -7.85 -11.86
C VAL A 509 11.97 -8.47 -12.67
N THR A 510 13.18 -7.93 -12.53
CA THR A 510 14.39 -8.50 -13.17
C THR A 510 14.81 -9.79 -12.48
N SER A 511 14.88 -9.82 -11.14
CA SER A 511 15.24 -11.01 -10.36
C SER A 511 14.19 -12.11 -10.51
N ALA A 512 12.91 -11.73 -10.57
CA ALA A 512 11.80 -12.63 -10.83
C ALA A 512 11.70 -13.10 -12.30
N GLU A 513 12.63 -12.66 -13.18
CA GLU A 513 12.61 -12.97 -14.62
C GLU A 513 11.27 -12.61 -15.30
N LEU A 514 10.71 -11.46 -14.94
CA LEU A 514 9.52 -10.88 -15.54
C LEU A 514 9.90 -9.68 -16.42
N SER A 515 9.02 -9.33 -17.36
CA SER A 515 9.20 -8.14 -18.18
C SER A 515 8.80 -6.88 -17.43
N SER A 516 9.64 -5.83 -17.49
CA SER A 516 9.25 -4.52 -16.96
C SER A 516 8.03 -3.95 -17.70
N PRO A 517 7.07 -3.30 -17.01
CA PRO A 517 5.93 -2.61 -17.64
C PRO A 517 6.36 -1.49 -18.60
N PHE A 518 7.55 -0.92 -18.38
CA PHE A 518 8.12 0.15 -19.22
C PHE A 518 8.80 -0.36 -20.50
N THR A 519 8.81 -1.68 -20.75
CA THR A 519 9.37 -2.27 -21.97
C THR A 519 8.51 -1.91 -23.18
N GLU A 520 9.14 -1.47 -24.27
CA GLU A 520 8.44 -1.14 -25.52
C GLU A 520 7.57 -2.30 -26.01
N GLY A 521 6.30 -2.02 -26.32
CA GLY A 521 5.32 -3.02 -26.77
C GLY A 521 4.64 -3.82 -25.65
N ARG A 522 5.00 -3.60 -24.37
CA ARG A 522 4.40 -4.34 -23.26
C ARG A 522 2.90 -4.11 -23.16
N VAL A 523 2.44 -2.86 -23.23
CA VAL A 523 1.01 -2.51 -23.18
C VAL A 523 0.23 -3.10 -24.37
N GLU A 524 0.86 -3.24 -25.55
CA GLU A 524 0.26 -3.95 -26.69
C GLU A 524 0.03 -5.43 -26.39
N THR A 525 0.96 -6.06 -25.68
CA THR A 525 0.82 -7.47 -25.26
C THR A 525 -0.34 -7.61 -24.27
N VAL A 526 -0.43 -6.74 -23.27
CA VAL A 526 -1.57 -6.68 -22.33
C VAL A 526 -2.90 -6.54 -23.10
N ARG A 527 -2.97 -5.59 -24.04
CA ARG A 527 -4.16 -5.39 -24.86
C ARG A 527 -4.59 -6.65 -25.60
N LYS A 528 -3.64 -7.37 -26.21
CA LYS A 528 -3.93 -8.63 -26.93
C LYS A 528 -4.49 -9.71 -26.00
N THR A 529 -3.91 -9.86 -24.81
CA THR A 529 -4.40 -10.81 -23.78
C THR A 529 -5.83 -10.47 -23.37
N LEU A 530 -6.10 -9.22 -23.05
CA LEU A 530 -7.45 -8.79 -22.66
C LEU A 530 -8.47 -8.92 -23.81
N GLU A 531 -8.11 -8.60 -25.05
CA GLU A 531 -8.97 -8.81 -26.22
C GLU A 531 -9.31 -10.28 -26.44
N GLU A 532 -8.42 -11.20 -26.12
CA GLU A 532 -8.65 -12.65 -26.25
C GLU A 532 -9.60 -13.19 -25.18
N VAL A 533 -9.40 -12.79 -23.94
CA VAL A 533 -10.18 -13.29 -22.79
C VAL A 533 -11.56 -12.65 -22.71
N LEU A 534 -11.72 -11.38 -23.11
CA LEU A 534 -12.99 -10.64 -23.02
C LEU A 534 -13.92 -10.86 -24.24
N LYS A 535 -13.50 -11.58 -25.27
CA LYS A 535 -14.38 -12.00 -26.39
C LYS A 535 -15.48 -12.95 -25.93
#